data_a28c6e5a14f3dcb2af3e418bc57821f2
#
_entry.id   a28c6e5a14f3dcb2af3e418bc57821f2
#
_cell.length_a   1.000
_cell.length_b   1.000
_cell.length_c   1.000
_cell.angle_alpha   90.00
_cell.angle_beta   90.00
_cell.angle_gamma   90.00
#
_symmetry.space_group_name_H-M   'P 1'
#
loop_
_entity.id
_entity.type
_entity.pdbx_description
1 polymer ?
#
loop_
_entity_poly.entity_id
_entity_poly.type
_entity_poly.pdbx_seq_one_letter_code
_entity_poly.pdbx_strand_id
1 'polypeptide(L)'
;VGATGMVGQRFISLLQGHPWFHITALAASSRSAGKPYREAVGNRWAFDWEIPASVADMIVIDAANVEEVAKKVDFVFCAVDMKKDEIRALEENYARHEVPVVSNNSACRGLPDVPMVVPEINADHIAVIPTQRKRLGSKYGFIAVKPNCSIQSYVPALTPLLDFEPEKVSVCTYQAISGAGKTFKTWPEMVDNVIPYIGGEDEKSEQEPLKLWGHLAENEAGLVIENAKLPVIC
;
A
#
# COMPACT_ATOMS: atom_id res chain seq x y z
N VAL A 1 5.36 4.94 -7.67
CA VAL A 1 6.52 4.05 -7.52
C VAL A 1 6.03 2.61 -7.63
N GLY A 2 6.68 1.79 -8.50
CA GLY A 2 6.14 0.48 -8.89
C GLY A 2 5.15 0.54 -10.06
N ALA A 3 5.27 1.56 -10.92
CA ALA A 3 4.32 1.90 -11.97
C ALA A 3 4.05 0.79 -13.01
N THR A 4 5.00 -0.14 -13.22
CA THR A 4 4.87 -1.21 -14.21
C THR A 4 4.21 -2.49 -13.66
N GLY A 5 4.01 -2.58 -12.34
CA GLY A 5 3.27 -3.65 -11.69
C GLY A 5 1.75 -3.48 -11.83
N MET A 6 0.97 -4.54 -11.61
CA MET A 6 -0.50 -4.53 -11.75
C MET A 6 -1.17 -3.44 -10.89
N VAL A 7 -0.73 -3.28 -9.64
CA VAL A 7 -1.26 -2.24 -8.73
C VAL A 7 -0.88 -0.84 -9.21
N GLY A 8 0.36 -0.62 -9.65
CA GLY A 8 0.79 0.65 -10.23
C GLY A 8 0.00 1.03 -11.48
N GLN A 9 -0.26 0.06 -12.37
CA GLN A 9 -1.13 0.25 -13.55
C GLN A 9 -2.57 0.62 -13.11
N ARG A 10 -3.08 0.03 -12.02
CA ARG A 10 -4.40 0.38 -11.50
C ARG A 10 -4.45 1.81 -10.96
N PHE A 11 -3.42 2.26 -10.24
CA PHE A 11 -3.30 3.67 -9.84
C PHE A 11 -3.32 4.60 -11.04
N ILE A 12 -2.54 4.29 -12.08
CA ILE A 12 -2.53 5.08 -13.32
C ILE A 12 -3.93 5.18 -13.93
N SER A 13 -4.64 4.06 -13.99
CA SER A 13 -6.01 4.02 -14.50
C SER A 13 -6.97 4.89 -13.68
N LEU A 14 -6.92 4.80 -12.36
CA LEU A 14 -7.82 5.52 -11.44
C LEU A 14 -7.51 7.03 -11.36
N LEU A 15 -6.29 7.42 -11.65
CA LEU A 15 -5.87 8.82 -11.62
C LEU A 15 -6.14 9.57 -12.93
N GLN A 16 -6.65 8.87 -13.98
CA GLN A 16 -7.03 9.56 -15.21
C GLN A 16 -8.21 10.48 -14.95
N GLY A 17 -8.02 11.78 -15.24
CA GLY A 17 -9.05 12.79 -15.01
C GLY A 17 -9.40 13.05 -13.55
N HIS A 18 -8.55 12.61 -12.62
CA HIS A 18 -8.77 12.86 -11.19
C HIS A 18 -8.76 14.36 -10.89
N PRO A 19 -9.73 14.91 -10.12
CA PRO A 19 -9.89 16.35 -9.95
C PRO A 19 -8.76 17.00 -9.14
N TRP A 20 -8.05 16.24 -8.32
CA TRP A 20 -7.03 16.77 -7.41
C TRP A 20 -5.61 16.30 -7.72
N PHE A 21 -5.45 15.13 -8.34
CA PHE A 21 -4.15 14.51 -8.52
C PHE A 21 -3.79 14.34 -9.99
N HIS A 22 -2.57 14.69 -10.33
CA HIS A 22 -1.99 14.53 -11.65
C HIS A 22 -0.76 13.64 -11.57
N ILE A 23 -0.60 12.75 -12.54
CA ILE A 23 0.60 11.91 -12.64
C ILE A 23 1.72 12.75 -13.25
N THR A 24 2.74 13.03 -12.46
CA THR A 24 3.91 13.83 -12.87
C THR A 24 5.16 12.99 -13.06
N ALA A 25 5.22 11.80 -12.47
CA ALA A 25 6.33 10.86 -12.59
C ALA A 25 5.87 9.41 -12.52
N LEU A 26 6.53 8.55 -13.26
CA LEU A 26 6.39 7.10 -13.18
C LEU A 26 7.74 6.52 -12.81
N ALA A 27 7.80 5.79 -11.69
CA ALA A 27 9.03 5.17 -11.23
C ALA A 27 8.84 3.64 -11.09
N ALA A 28 9.86 2.89 -11.48
CA ALA A 28 9.87 1.43 -11.41
C ALA A 28 11.30 0.91 -11.20
N SER A 29 11.51 -0.40 -11.31
CA SER A 29 12.85 -0.99 -11.19
C SER A 29 13.81 -0.50 -12.27
N SER A 30 15.10 -0.58 -12.02
CA SER A 30 16.17 -0.23 -12.99
C SER A 30 16.02 -0.89 -14.36
N ARG A 31 15.40 -2.08 -14.44
CA ARG A 31 15.11 -2.76 -15.73
C ARG A 31 14.13 -1.99 -16.62
N SER A 32 13.26 -1.20 -16.02
CA SER A 32 12.24 -0.38 -16.70
C SER A 32 12.68 1.07 -16.88
N ALA A 33 13.63 1.53 -16.10
CA ALA A 33 14.11 2.91 -16.12
C ALA A 33 14.71 3.31 -17.46
N GLY A 34 14.54 4.58 -17.84
CA GLY A 34 15.02 5.15 -19.09
C GLY A 34 14.17 4.84 -20.32
N LYS A 35 13.11 4.04 -20.20
CA LYS A 35 12.21 3.66 -21.30
C LYS A 35 10.92 4.44 -21.24
N PRO A 36 10.26 4.73 -22.39
CA PRO A 36 8.88 5.15 -22.42
C PRO A 36 7.99 4.13 -21.68
N TYR A 37 6.99 4.59 -20.94
CA TYR A 37 6.15 3.72 -20.12
C TYR A 37 5.52 2.57 -20.91
N ARG A 38 5.03 2.83 -22.12
CA ARG A 38 4.47 1.80 -23.01
C ARG A 38 5.46 0.67 -23.30
N GLU A 39 6.73 0.98 -23.49
CA GLU A 39 7.79 0.00 -23.71
C GLU A 39 8.16 -0.72 -22.41
N ALA A 40 8.24 0.02 -21.30
CA ALA A 40 8.55 -0.53 -19.99
C ALA A 40 7.50 -1.54 -19.52
N VAL A 41 6.24 -1.32 -19.82
CA VAL A 41 5.13 -2.25 -19.54
C VAL A 41 5.09 -3.37 -20.59
N GLY A 42 5.22 -3.03 -21.88
CA GLY A 42 5.12 -4.00 -22.98
C GLY A 42 3.81 -4.82 -22.89
N ASN A 43 3.91 -6.13 -23.05
CA ASN A 43 2.78 -7.05 -23.03
C ASN A 43 2.19 -7.31 -21.63
N ARG A 44 2.68 -6.63 -20.58
CA ARG A 44 2.21 -6.79 -19.19
C ARG A 44 1.10 -5.81 -18.80
N TRP A 45 0.58 -5.02 -19.74
CA TRP A 45 -0.61 -4.20 -19.48
C TRP A 45 -1.77 -5.11 -19.09
N ALA A 46 -2.35 -4.87 -17.92
CA ALA A 46 -3.28 -5.80 -17.28
C ALA A 46 -4.76 -5.54 -17.59
N PHE A 47 -5.06 -4.52 -18.41
CA PHE A 47 -6.42 -4.09 -18.69
C PHE A 47 -6.79 -4.28 -20.17
N ASP A 48 -8.10 -4.35 -20.44
CA ASP A 48 -8.65 -4.54 -21.80
C ASP A 48 -8.70 -3.23 -22.62
N TRP A 49 -8.35 -2.09 -22.01
CA TRP A 49 -8.23 -0.79 -22.69
C TRP A 49 -6.76 -0.40 -22.88
N GLU A 50 -6.51 0.54 -23.75
CA GLU A 50 -5.15 1.01 -24.05
C GLU A 50 -4.51 1.78 -22.89
N ILE A 51 -3.18 1.80 -22.88
CA ILE A 51 -2.41 2.63 -21.95
C ILE A 51 -2.80 4.10 -22.19
N PRO A 52 -3.18 4.85 -21.15
CA PRO A 52 -3.57 6.25 -21.31
C PRO A 52 -2.48 7.09 -22.00
N ALA A 53 -2.88 7.86 -23.04
CA ALA A 53 -1.95 8.67 -23.82
C ALA A 53 -1.14 9.67 -22.95
N SER A 54 -1.73 10.13 -21.85
CA SER A 54 -1.09 11.06 -20.90
C SER A 54 0.18 10.50 -20.25
N VAL A 55 0.32 9.18 -20.17
CA VAL A 55 1.46 8.51 -19.50
C VAL A 55 2.28 7.64 -20.44
N ALA A 56 1.74 7.29 -21.61
CA ALA A 56 2.31 6.28 -22.50
C ALA A 56 3.77 6.57 -22.91
N ASP A 57 4.10 7.84 -23.13
CA ASP A 57 5.44 8.30 -23.54
C ASP A 57 6.28 8.87 -22.39
N MET A 58 5.75 8.88 -21.15
CA MET A 58 6.53 9.31 -20.00
C MET A 58 7.73 8.36 -19.80
N ILE A 59 8.91 8.94 -19.62
CA ILE A 59 10.11 8.16 -19.32
C ILE A 59 10.04 7.67 -17.88
N VAL A 60 10.16 6.36 -17.71
CA VAL A 60 10.17 5.72 -16.39
C VAL A 60 11.48 6.04 -15.67
N ILE A 61 11.40 6.50 -14.43
CA ILE A 61 12.54 6.80 -13.56
C ILE A 61 12.89 5.54 -12.77
N ASP A 62 14.16 5.36 -12.41
CA ASP A 62 14.54 4.34 -11.44
C ASP A 62 13.97 4.70 -10.08
N ALA A 63 13.19 3.79 -9.47
CA ALA A 63 12.59 3.99 -8.16
C ALA A 63 13.64 4.22 -7.05
N ALA A 64 14.85 3.72 -7.23
CA ALA A 64 15.97 3.94 -6.30
C ALA A 64 16.59 5.34 -6.44
N ASN A 65 16.36 6.06 -7.54
CA ASN A 65 16.80 7.44 -7.75
C ASN A 65 15.78 8.41 -7.09
N VAL A 66 15.73 8.36 -5.76
CA VAL A 66 14.75 9.12 -4.96
C VAL A 66 14.86 10.63 -5.20
N GLU A 67 16.08 11.16 -5.34
CA GLU A 67 16.29 12.59 -5.56
C GLU A 67 15.67 13.08 -6.87
N GLU A 68 15.72 12.28 -7.93
CA GLU A 68 15.13 12.65 -9.22
C GLU A 68 13.60 12.63 -9.14
N VAL A 69 13.03 11.62 -8.47
CA VAL A 69 11.57 11.53 -8.28
C VAL A 69 11.09 12.67 -7.41
N ALA A 70 11.76 12.97 -6.29
CA ALA A 70 11.39 14.01 -5.35
C ALA A 70 11.27 15.40 -5.97
N LYS A 71 12.07 15.70 -7.01
CA LYS A 71 12.01 16.98 -7.75
C LYS A 71 10.74 17.14 -8.60
N LYS A 72 9.98 16.06 -8.79
CA LYS A 72 8.85 16.03 -9.76
C LYS A 72 7.50 15.78 -9.10
N VAL A 73 7.46 15.49 -7.80
CA VAL A 73 6.25 15.03 -7.13
C VAL A 73 6.03 15.75 -5.81
N ASP A 74 4.78 15.90 -5.41
CA ASP A 74 4.39 16.35 -4.08
C ASP A 74 4.27 15.18 -3.10
N PHE A 75 3.93 14.00 -3.61
CA PHE A 75 3.89 12.73 -2.86
C PHE A 75 3.94 11.54 -3.84
N VAL A 76 4.11 10.34 -3.32
CA VAL A 76 4.11 9.12 -4.14
C VAL A 76 3.12 8.07 -3.63
N PHE A 77 2.45 7.39 -4.55
CA PHE A 77 1.89 6.06 -4.30
C PHE A 77 2.99 5.02 -4.48
N CYS A 78 3.14 4.10 -3.52
CA CYS A 78 4.16 3.06 -3.58
C CYS A 78 3.52 1.66 -3.60
N ALA A 79 3.86 0.88 -4.65
CA ALA A 79 3.38 -0.49 -4.85
C ALA A 79 4.49 -1.31 -5.54
N VAL A 80 5.62 -1.44 -4.87
CA VAL A 80 6.78 -2.20 -5.37
C VAL A 80 6.71 -3.65 -4.90
N ASP A 81 7.35 -4.54 -5.65
CA ASP A 81 7.52 -5.94 -5.32
C ASP A 81 9.00 -6.23 -5.07
N MET A 82 9.37 -6.26 -3.80
CA MET A 82 10.74 -6.43 -3.30
C MET A 82 10.67 -7.12 -1.93
N LYS A 83 11.83 -7.44 -1.33
CA LYS A 83 11.88 -7.91 0.07
C LYS A 83 11.39 -6.82 1.03
N LYS A 84 10.75 -7.23 2.13
CA LYS A 84 10.18 -6.28 3.11
C LYS A 84 11.17 -5.22 3.59
N ASP A 85 12.41 -5.63 3.88
CA ASP A 85 13.44 -4.70 4.36
C ASP A 85 13.86 -3.70 3.29
N GLU A 86 13.94 -4.13 2.04
CA GLU A 86 14.24 -3.26 0.89
C GLU A 86 13.11 -2.26 0.63
N ILE A 87 11.84 -2.72 0.73
CA ILE A 87 10.67 -1.85 0.62
C ILE A 87 10.69 -0.79 1.72
N ARG A 88 10.91 -1.21 2.97
CA ARG A 88 10.98 -0.29 4.10
C ARG A 88 12.08 0.75 3.92
N ALA A 89 13.28 0.31 3.53
CA ALA A 89 14.40 1.21 3.27
C ALA A 89 14.09 2.22 2.16
N LEU A 90 13.44 1.78 1.09
CA LEU A 90 13.03 2.64 -0.02
C LEU A 90 11.99 3.69 0.43
N GLU A 91 10.92 3.26 1.10
CA GLU A 91 9.86 4.14 1.58
C GLU A 91 10.37 5.15 2.61
N GLU A 92 11.21 4.73 3.56
CA GLU A 92 11.86 5.63 4.50
C GLU A 92 12.82 6.61 3.80
N ASN A 93 13.50 6.18 2.73
CA ASN A 93 14.36 7.07 1.95
C ASN A 93 13.55 8.17 1.24
N TYR A 94 12.40 7.83 0.63
CA TYR A 94 11.48 8.84 0.09
C TYR A 94 11.04 9.82 1.17
N ALA A 95 10.61 9.33 2.32
CA ALA A 95 10.17 10.18 3.41
C ALA A 95 11.30 11.10 3.94
N ARG A 96 12.55 10.61 4.03
CA ARG A 96 13.73 11.44 4.39
C ARG A 96 14.06 12.50 3.34
N HIS A 97 13.70 12.27 2.08
CA HIS A 97 13.80 13.26 1.00
C HIS A 97 12.56 14.16 0.90
N GLU A 98 11.82 14.28 2.00
CA GLU A 98 10.64 15.15 2.14
C GLU A 98 9.45 14.78 1.24
N VAL A 99 9.40 13.54 0.74
CA VAL A 99 8.32 13.03 -0.08
C VAL A 99 7.38 12.17 0.76
N PRO A 100 6.13 12.57 0.97
CA PRO A 100 5.11 11.70 1.56
C PRO A 100 4.88 10.44 0.72
N VAL A 101 4.80 9.29 1.40
CA VAL A 101 4.57 7.99 0.77
C VAL A 101 3.23 7.43 1.20
N VAL A 102 2.33 7.22 0.24
CA VAL A 102 1.09 6.46 0.44
C VAL A 102 1.31 5.05 -0.09
N SER A 103 1.53 4.11 0.84
CA SER A 103 2.02 2.78 0.48
C SER A 103 0.92 1.72 0.44
N ASN A 104 0.97 0.91 -0.61
CA ASN A 104 0.20 -0.32 -0.73
C ASN A 104 0.91 -1.54 -0.12
N ASN A 105 2.20 -1.39 0.21
CA ASN A 105 3.05 -2.46 0.69
C ASN A 105 2.82 -2.78 2.17
N SER A 106 3.22 -3.98 2.58
CA SER A 106 3.05 -4.43 3.98
C SER A 106 4.24 -4.12 4.88
N ALA A 107 5.37 -3.65 4.34
CA ALA A 107 6.63 -3.54 5.08
C ALA A 107 6.58 -2.63 6.32
N CYS A 108 5.80 -1.55 6.25
CA CYS A 108 5.70 -0.58 7.33
C CYS A 108 4.40 -0.69 8.16
N ARG A 109 3.50 -1.65 7.85
CA ARG A 109 2.19 -1.76 8.51
C ARG A 109 2.26 -2.01 10.01
N GLY A 110 3.25 -2.78 10.48
CA GLY A 110 3.44 -3.11 11.89
C GLY A 110 4.10 -2.03 12.74
N LEU A 111 4.59 -0.93 12.14
CA LEU A 111 5.28 0.13 12.90
C LEU A 111 4.26 1.00 13.64
N PRO A 112 4.45 1.26 14.96
CA PRO A 112 3.47 1.98 15.77
C PRO A 112 3.37 3.48 15.41
N ASP A 113 4.37 4.05 14.78
CA ASP A 113 4.43 5.43 14.32
C ASP A 113 4.07 5.60 12.83
N VAL A 114 3.66 4.52 12.16
CA VAL A 114 3.17 4.55 10.78
C VAL A 114 1.66 4.35 10.77
N PRO A 115 0.86 5.33 10.36
CA PRO A 115 -0.57 5.17 10.31
C PRO A 115 -0.97 4.19 9.20
N MET A 116 -1.72 3.15 9.58
CA MET A 116 -2.43 2.27 8.66
C MET A 116 -3.88 2.73 8.63
N VAL A 117 -4.33 3.29 7.49
CA VAL A 117 -5.55 4.10 7.46
C VAL A 117 -6.63 3.48 6.59
N VAL A 118 -7.81 3.38 7.18
CA VAL A 118 -9.11 3.33 6.51
C VAL A 118 -9.87 4.57 6.99
N PRO A 119 -10.02 5.62 6.16
CA PRO A 119 -10.47 6.94 6.63
C PRO A 119 -11.79 6.94 7.38
N GLU A 120 -12.69 6.02 7.05
CA GLU A 120 -14.00 5.86 7.69
C GLU A 120 -13.91 5.29 9.12
N ILE A 121 -12.75 4.70 9.49
CA ILE A 121 -12.57 3.99 10.76
C ILE A 121 -11.65 4.77 11.69
N ASN A 122 -10.48 5.17 11.19
CA ASN A 122 -9.36 5.61 12.02
C ASN A 122 -8.56 6.76 11.40
N ALA A 123 -9.24 7.75 10.83
CA ALA A 123 -8.59 8.93 10.24
C ALA A 123 -7.69 9.67 11.26
N ASP A 124 -8.00 9.61 12.54
CA ASP A 124 -7.25 10.20 13.66
C ASP A 124 -5.86 9.57 13.84
N HIS A 125 -5.63 8.34 13.36
CA HIS A 125 -4.31 7.70 13.41
C HIS A 125 -3.22 8.48 12.66
N ILE A 126 -3.56 9.40 11.76
CA ILE A 126 -2.59 10.31 11.12
C ILE A 126 -1.85 11.19 12.15
N ALA A 127 -2.40 11.36 13.35
CA ALA A 127 -1.77 12.14 14.42
C ALA A 127 -0.42 11.58 14.89
N VAL A 128 -0.06 10.33 14.55
CA VAL A 128 1.27 9.76 14.84
C VAL A 128 2.37 10.25 13.90
N ILE A 129 2.02 10.91 12.78
CA ILE A 129 2.98 11.38 11.77
C ILE A 129 4.10 12.27 12.36
N PRO A 130 3.86 13.19 13.30
CA PRO A 130 4.94 13.94 13.95
C PRO A 130 5.97 13.06 14.64
N THR A 131 5.56 11.98 15.32
CA THR A 131 6.46 11.01 15.93
C THR A 131 7.30 10.29 14.87
N GLN A 132 6.69 9.86 13.79
CA GLN A 132 7.38 9.24 12.66
C GLN A 132 8.41 10.18 12.04
N ARG A 133 8.05 11.45 11.80
CA ARG A 133 8.95 12.47 11.25
C ARG A 133 10.17 12.68 12.14
N LYS A 134 9.98 12.72 13.46
CA LYS A 134 11.08 12.82 14.43
C LYS A 134 12.04 11.63 14.29
N ARG A 135 11.53 10.40 14.18
CA ARG A 135 12.33 9.18 13.96
C ARG A 135 13.07 9.21 12.62
N LEU A 136 12.43 9.67 11.56
CA LEU A 136 13.00 9.70 10.21
C LEU A 136 13.94 10.90 9.98
N GLY A 137 13.85 11.95 10.79
CA GLY A 137 14.58 13.20 10.59
C GLY A 137 14.02 14.03 9.43
N SER A 138 12.73 13.87 9.10
CA SER A 138 12.04 14.62 8.04
C SER A 138 11.17 15.73 8.61
N LYS A 139 10.90 16.74 7.79
CA LYS A 139 10.01 17.86 8.14
C LYS A 139 8.61 17.68 7.54
N TYR A 140 8.53 17.24 6.30
CA TYR A 140 7.28 17.06 5.55
C TYR A 140 7.01 15.61 5.16
N GLY A 141 8.08 14.86 4.87
CA GLY A 141 7.98 13.47 4.46
C GLY A 141 7.40 12.58 5.56
N PHE A 142 6.64 11.58 5.17
CA PHE A 142 6.08 10.54 6.04
C PHE A 142 5.67 9.33 5.20
N ILE A 143 5.35 8.24 5.88
CA ILE A 143 4.77 7.03 5.29
C ILE A 143 3.40 6.82 5.93
N ALA A 144 2.37 6.66 5.11
CA ALA A 144 1.07 6.15 5.50
C ALA A 144 0.78 4.90 4.66
N VAL A 145 0.17 3.88 5.25
CA VAL A 145 -0.07 2.60 4.58
C VAL A 145 -1.55 2.25 4.56
N LYS A 146 -1.98 1.52 3.53
CA LYS A 146 -3.27 0.87 3.54
C LYS A 146 -3.16 -0.55 4.11
N PRO A 147 -4.22 -1.09 4.74
CA PRO A 147 -4.24 -2.47 5.20
C PRO A 147 -4.28 -3.46 4.04
N ASN A 148 -4.20 -4.76 4.35
CA ASN A 148 -4.41 -5.83 3.40
C ASN A 148 -5.80 -5.71 2.73
N CYS A 149 -5.92 -6.22 1.49
CA CYS A 149 -7.15 -6.10 0.71
C CYS A 149 -8.32 -6.89 1.31
N SER A 150 -8.09 -8.08 1.85
CA SER A 150 -9.13 -8.89 2.49
C SER A 150 -9.73 -8.17 3.72
N ILE A 151 -8.89 -7.52 4.51
CA ILE A 151 -9.29 -6.80 5.73
C ILE A 151 -10.24 -5.66 5.40
N GLN A 152 -10.02 -4.94 4.31
CA GLN A 152 -10.88 -3.84 3.89
C GLN A 152 -12.30 -4.29 3.49
N SER A 153 -12.52 -5.59 3.29
CA SER A 153 -13.85 -6.12 2.96
C SER A 153 -14.74 -6.31 4.19
N TYR A 154 -14.18 -6.61 5.36
CA TYR A 154 -14.97 -6.94 6.55
C TYR A 154 -14.78 -5.98 7.73
N VAL A 155 -13.60 -5.38 7.91
CA VAL A 155 -13.34 -4.49 9.05
C VAL A 155 -14.27 -3.27 9.06
N PRO A 156 -14.54 -2.57 7.94
CA PRO A 156 -15.49 -1.47 7.92
C PRO A 156 -16.91 -1.88 8.35
N ALA A 157 -17.33 -3.10 7.97
CA ALA A 157 -18.64 -3.62 8.34
C ALA A 157 -18.73 -4.03 9.83
N LEU A 158 -17.63 -4.50 10.41
CA LEU A 158 -17.56 -4.90 11.81
C LEU A 158 -17.34 -3.72 12.76
N THR A 159 -16.72 -2.65 12.29
CA THR A 159 -16.37 -1.50 13.15
C THR A 159 -17.58 -0.94 13.94
N PRO A 160 -18.78 -0.75 13.35
CA PRO A 160 -19.93 -0.30 14.11
C PRO A 160 -20.42 -1.30 15.18
N LEU A 161 -20.03 -2.56 15.09
CA LEU A 161 -20.41 -3.59 16.05
C LEU A 161 -19.49 -3.61 17.28
N LEU A 162 -18.40 -2.85 17.29
CA LEU A 162 -17.49 -2.77 18.45
C LEU A 162 -18.19 -2.17 19.68
N ASP A 163 -19.21 -1.35 19.48
CA ASP A 163 -20.04 -0.80 20.58
C ASP A 163 -20.78 -1.89 21.37
N PHE A 164 -20.93 -3.09 20.80
CA PHE A 164 -21.53 -4.25 21.45
C PHE A 164 -20.50 -5.15 22.15
N GLU A 165 -19.23 -4.73 22.23
CA GLU A 165 -18.14 -5.42 22.92
C GLU A 165 -17.98 -6.90 22.45
N PRO A 166 -17.75 -7.17 21.15
CA PRO A 166 -17.60 -8.54 20.67
C PRO A 166 -16.43 -9.23 21.36
N GLU A 167 -16.65 -10.47 21.80
CA GLU A 167 -15.63 -11.25 22.51
C GLU A 167 -14.59 -11.84 21.55
N LYS A 168 -14.98 -12.08 20.28
CA LYS A 168 -14.15 -12.75 19.29
C LYS A 168 -14.66 -12.49 17.88
N VAL A 169 -13.73 -12.40 16.92
CA VAL A 169 -14.04 -12.37 15.48
C VAL A 169 -13.45 -13.62 14.83
N SER A 170 -14.25 -14.37 14.08
CA SER A 170 -13.80 -15.49 13.26
C SER A 170 -13.98 -15.16 11.79
N VAL A 171 -12.93 -15.27 11.00
CA VAL A 171 -12.91 -14.84 9.59
C VAL A 171 -12.53 -15.99 8.68
N CYS A 172 -13.26 -16.15 7.58
CA CYS A 172 -12.86 -16.98 6.46
C CYS A 172 -12.98 -16.18 5.17
N THR A 173 -11.90 -16.08 4.40
CA THR A 173 -11.86 -15.27 3.17
C THR A 173 -11.74 -16.15 1.93
N TYR A 174 -12.44 -15.76 0.87
CA TYR A 174 -12.30 -16.30 -0.48
C TYR A 174 -11.71 -15.21 -1.37
N GLN A 175 -10.49 -15.40 -1.82
CA GLN A 175 -9.74 -14.38 -2.54
C GLN A 175 -9.51 -14.75 -4.00
N ALA A 176 -9.62 -13.76 -4.87
CA ALA A 176 -9.32 -13.93 -6.29
C ALA A 176 -7.80 -14.02 -6.53
N ILE A 177 -7.39 -14.78 -7.56
CA ILE A 177 -5.99 -14.94 -7.95
C ILE A 177 -5.30 -13.62 -8.35
N SER A 178 -6.07 -12.59 -8.68
CA SER A 178 -5.56 -11.24 -8.96
C SER A 178 -4.81 -10.63 -7.76
N GLY A 179 -5.16 -11.01 -6.53
CA GLY A 179 -4.43 -10.62 -5.32
C GLY A 179 -2.98 -11.12 -5.31
N ALA A 180 -2.69 -12.24 -5.96
CA ALA A 180 -1.35 -12.76 -6.19
C ALA A 180 -0.66 -12.19 -7.45
N GLY A 181 -1.25 -11.18 -8.11
CA GLY A 181 -0.73 -10.62 -9.36
C GLY A 181 -0.84 -11.59 -10.54
N LYS A 182 -1.74 -12.58 -10.48
CA LYS A 182 -1.93 -13.61 -11.49
C LYS A 182 -3.25 -13.45 -12.24
N THR A 183 -3.31 -14.06 -13.41
CA THR A 183 -4.52 -14.20 -14.23
C THR A 183 -4.66 -15.66 -14.64
N PHE A 184 -5.82 -16.10 -15.09
CA PHE A 184 -5.99 -17.46 -15.64
C PHE A 184 -5.10 -17.74 -16.86
N LYS A 185 -4.65 -16.72 -17.60
CA LYS A 185 -3.65 -16.88 -18.66
C LYS A 185 -2.27 -17.25 -18.14
N THR A 186 -1.88 -16.69 -16.98
CA THR A 186 -0.57 -16.93 -16.35
C THR A 186 -0.60 -18.03 -15.31
N TRP A 187 -1.78 -18.49 -14.94
CA TRP A 187 -1.99 -19.56 -13.96
C TRP A 187 -3.24 -20.39 -14.31
N PRO A 188 -3.20 -21.13 -15.46
CA PRO A 188 -4.36 -21.85 -15.98
C PRO A 188 -4.87 -22.97 -15.06
N GLU A 189 -4.01 -23.50 -14.18
CA GLU A 189 -4.37 -24.55 -13.21
C GLU A 189 -5.39 -24.09 -12.17
N MET A 190 -5.63 -22.79 -12.09
CA MET A 190 -6.62 -22.19 -11.18
C MET A 190 -8.02 -22.10 -11.77
N VAL A 191 -8.22 -22.49 -13.03
CA VAL A 191 -9.58 -22.58 -13.60
C VAL A 191 -10.31 -23.70 -12.88
N ASP A 192 -11.50 -23.40 -12.33
CA ASP A 192 -12.34 -24.32 -11.53
C ASP A 192 -11.62 -24.97 -10.35
N ASN A 193 -10.63 -24.31 -9.78
CA ASN A 193 -9.80 -24.81 -8.69
C ASN A 193 -9.69 -23.81 -7.54
N VAL A 194 -9.28 -24.27 -6.36
CA VAL A 194 -8.99 -23.47 -5.18
C VAL A 194 -7.66 -23.88 -4.56
N ILE A 195 -6.94 -22.88 -4.03
CA ILE A 195 -5.80 -23.12 -3.14
C ILE A 195 -6.32 -22.91 -1.71
N PRO A 196 -6.25 -23.93 -0.84
CA PRO A 196 -6.85 -23.86 0.49
C PRO A 196 -6.09 -22.97 1.48
N TYR A 197 -4.91 -22.49 1.11
CA TYR A 197 -4.06 -21.72 2.00
C TYR A 197 -3.29 -20.62 1.23
N ILE A 198 -3.29 -19.40 1.76
CA ILE A 198 -2.51 -18.26 1.24
C ILE A 198 -1.48 -17.88 2.30
N GLY A 199 -0.20 -18.12 2.02
CA GLY A 199 0.90 -17.89 2.97
C GLY A 199 0.93 -16.49 3.57
N GLY A 200 0.91 -16.41 4.91
CA GLY A 200 0.97 -15.16 5.66
C GLY A 200 -0.30 -14.31 5.60
N GLU A 201 -1.41 -14.83 5.07
CA GLU A 201 -2.68 -14.12 5.04
C GLU A 201 -3.39 -14.18 6.39
N ASP A 202 -3.31 -15.31 7.07
CA ASP A 202 -3.83 -15.54 8.42
C ASP A 202 -3.26 -14.50 9.39
N GLU A 203 -1.92 -14.38 9.44
CA GLU A 203 -1.24 -13.42 10.31
C GLU A 203 -1.68 -11.97 10.06
N LYS A 204 -1.85 -11.58 8.79
CA LYS A 204 -2.33 -10.24 8.46
C LYS A 204 -3.76 -10.05 8.92
N SER A 205 -4.63 -11.04 8.65
CA SER A 205 -6.05 -10.99 9.03
C SER A 205 -6.24 -10.97 10.55
N GLU A 206 -5.32 -11.55 11.32
CA GLU A 206 -5.35 -11.54 12.78
C GLU A 206 -4.77 -10.26 13.39
N GLN A 207 -3.75 -9.68 12.77
CA GLN A 207 -3.00 -8.57 13.39
C GLN A 207 -3.41 -7.18 12.87
N GLU A 208 -3.64 -7.02 11.57
CA GLU A 208 -3.91 -5.69 11.00
C GLU A 208 -5.24 -5.07 11.50
N PRO A 209 -6.34 -5.83 11.72
CA PRO A 209 -7.55 -5.29 12.31
C PRO A 209 -7.33 -4.69 13.70
N LEU A 210 -6.46 -5.31 14.50
CA LEU A 210 -6.15 -4.82 15.84
C LEU A 210 -5.52 -3.43 15.81
N LYS A 211 -4.70 -3.16 14.80
CA LYS A 211 -4.13 -1.84 14.60
C LYS A 211 -5.15 -0.84 14.08
N LEU A 212 -6.05 -1.25 13.18
CA LEU A 212 -7.12 -0.39 12.67
C LEU A 212 -8.09 0.04 13.77
N TRP A 213 -8.41 -0.86 14.70
CA TRP A 213 -9.24 -0.61 15.89
C TRP A 213 -8.43 -0.17 17.12
N GLY A 214 -7.13 0.08 16.91
CA GLY A 214 -6.24 0.58 17.95
C GLY A 214 -6.59 2.00 18.38
N HIS A 215 -5.88 2.49 19.36
CA HIS A 215 -6.03 3.85 19.86
C HIS A 215 -4.67 4.57 19.93
N LEU A 216 -4.75 5.89 20.00
CA LEU A 216 -3.57 6.73 20.16
C LEU A 216 -3.10 6.67 21.63
N ALA A 217 -1.81 6.42 21.82
CA ALA A 217 -1.16 6.40 23.15
C ALA A 217 0.15 7.18 23.11
N GLU A 218 0.56 7.75 24.22
CA GLU A 218 1.87 8.39 24.36
C GLU A 218 2.90 7.44 24.95
N ASN A 219 4.12 7.48 24.38
CA ASN A 219 5.30 6.84 24.93
C ASN A 219 6.52 7.79 24.87
N GLU A 220 7.70 7.32 25.21
CA GLU A 220 8.94 8.12 25.21
C GLU A 220 9.30 8.70 23.83
N ALA A 221 8.87 8.06 22.75
CA ALA A 221 9.11 8.55 21.38
C ALA A 221 8.11 9.63 20.96
N GLY A 222 6.92 9.66 21.57
CA GLY A 222 5.77 10.53 21.27
C GLY A 222 4.50 9.73 21.08
N LEU A 223 3.56 10.27 20.30
CA LEU A 223 2.26 9.63 20.01
C LEU A 223 2.45 8.43 19.07
N VAL A 224 1.86 7.31 19.44
CA VAL A 224 1.92 6.03 18.71
C VAL A 224 0.54 5.36 18.65
N ILE A 225 0.39 4.35 17.81
CA ILE A 225 -0.81 3.50 17.74
C ILE A 225 -0.56 2.27 18.63
N GLU A 226 -1.41 2.08 19.63
CA GLU A 226 -1.50 0.86 20.42
C GLU A 226 -2.65 -0.01 19.92
N ASN A 227 -2.36 -1.30 19.67
CA ASN A 227 -3.32 -2.22 19.09
C ASN A 227 -4.48 -2.53 20.06
N ALA A 228 -5.68 -2.71 19.51
CA ALA A 228 -6.81 -3.25 20.25
C ALA A 228 -6.55 -4.68 20.74
N LYS A 229 -7.31 -5.11 21.75
CA LYS A 229 -7.17 -6.43 22.40
C LYS A 229 -8.31 -7.41 22.04
N LEU A 230 -8.88 -7.27 20.87
CA LEU A 230 -9.94 -8.17 20.39
C LEU A 230 -9.33 -9.38 19.69
N PRO A 231 -9.62 -10.64 20.11
CA PRO A 231 -9.16 -11.81 19.39
C PRO A 231 -9.78 -11.91 17.99
N VAL A 232 -8.94 -11.90 16.96
CA VAL A 232 -9.33 -12.18 15.57
C VAL A 232 -8.62 -13.46 15.15
N ILE A 233 -9.37 -14.42 14.61
CA ILE A 233 -8.88 -15.73 14.15
C ILE A 233 -9.29 -15.88 12.68
N CYS A 234 -8.32 -16.15 11.84
CA CYS A 234 -8.52 -16.40 10.42
C CYS A 234 -8.28 -17.88 10.08
#